data_d6f7934f4d7dab813ad74c12892873bc
#
_entry.id   d6f7934f4d7dab813ad74c12892873bc
#
_cell.length_a   1.000
_cell.length_b   1.000
_cell.length_c   1.000
_cell.angle_alpha   90.00
_cell.angle_beta   90.00
_cell.angle_gamma   90.00
#
_symmetry.space_group_name_H-M   'P 1'
#
loop_
_entity.id
_entity.type
_entity.pdbx_description
1 polymer ?
#
loop_
_entity_poly.entity_id
_entity_poly.type
_entity_poly.pdbx_seq_one_letter_code
_entity_poly.pdbx_strand_id
1 'polypeptide(L)'
;REGIDALVIIGGNGSITGARIFAEEYDVPCIGLPGTIDNDLYGTDFTIGYDTALNTIVECVDKIRDTATSHDRIFFVEVMGRDAGFLAQNSAIASGAEAAIIPEDRTDVDQLEKFIGRGFRKTKNSSIVIVSESPKDGGAMHYAERVKKEYPQYDVRVTILGHLQRGGSPSAYDRILASRLGAGAIDAILEGQRNVMIGIHNDEVVYVPFSEAIKKDKPLINRLSRCLMNYLFNENNHERRSGSNSSAFSMICAGCKASNSVRGRNPHATPIAVTPA
;
A
#
# COMPACT_ATOMS: atom_id res chain seq x y z
N ARG A 1 15.28 -39.45 4.59
CA ARG A 1 16.10 -38.20 4.56
C ARG A 1 16.28 -37.87 3.08
N GLU A 2 15.68 -36.74 2.64
CA GLU A 2 15.53 -36.41 1.20
C GLU A 2 16.76 -35.67 0.63
N GLY A 3 17.81 -35.44 1.43
CA GLY A 3 19.02 -34.71 0.97
C GLY A 3 18.75 -33.25 0.60
N ILE A 4 17.88 -32.57 1.38
CA ILE A 4 17.56 -31.16 1.19
C ILE A 4 18.59 -30.32 1.94
N ASP A 5 19.28 -29.42 1.25
CA ASP A 5 20.32 -28.56 1.81
C ASP A 5 19.78 -27.20 2.28
N ALA A 6 18.72 -26.70 1.68
CA ALA A 6 18.09 -25.43 2.04
C ALA A 6 16.61 -25.40 1.61
N LEU A 7 15.81 -24.52 2.26
CA LEU A 7 14.42 -24.28 1.91
C LEU A 7 14.21 -22.83 1.51
N VAL A 8 13.44 -22.62 0.42
CA VAL A 8 12.93 -21.31 0.05
C VAL A 8 11.44 -21.27 0.35
N ILE A 9 11.02 -20.36 1.23
CA ILE A 9 9.64 -20.23 1.70
C ILE A 9 9.04 -18.94 1.15
N ILE A 10 7.92 -19.04 0.42
CA ILE A 10 7.19 -17.89 -0.12
C ILE A 10 5.95 -17.68 0.74
N GLY A 11 5.82 -16.51 1.39
CA GLY A 11 4.64 -16.23 2.19
C GLY A 11 4.73 -14.96 3.04
N GLY A 12 3.71 -14.74 3.86
CA GLY A 12 3.61 -13.60 4.78
C GLY A 12 4.21 -13.89 6.16
N ASN A 13 3.87 -13.07 7.16
CA ASN A 13 4.33 -13.14 8.54
C ASN A 13 4.28 -14.55 9.15
N GLY A 14 3.18 -15.27 8.97
CA GLY A 14 3.02 -16.63 9.48
C GLY A 14 4.02 -17.61 8.88
N SER A 15 4.23 -17.56 7.55
CA SER A 15 5.16 -18.43 6.84
C SER A 15 6.61 -18.16 7.23
N ILE A 16 7.00 -16.88 7.34
CA ILE A 16 8.35 -16.49 7.77
C ILE A 16 8.59 -16.87 9.23
N THR A 17 7.58 -16.74 10.10
CA THR A 17 7.66 -17.22 11.48
C THR A 17 7.84 -18.73 11.54
N GLY A 18 7.06 -19.49 10.77
CA GLY A 18 7.21 -20.95 10.69
C GLY A 18 8.58 -21.37 10.14
N ALA A 19 9.09 -20.67 9.11
CA ALA A 19 10.42 -20.91 8.57
C ALA A 19 11.53 -20.67 9.62
N ARG A 20 11.40 -19.60 10.42
CA ARG A 20 12.35 -19.33 11.51
C ARG A 20 12.36 -20.46 12.54
N ILE A 21 11.19 -20.88 13.02
CA ILE A 21 11.08 -21.96 14.02
C ILE A 21 11.65 -23.25 13.44
N PHE A 22 11.28 -23.60 12.21
CA PHE A 22 11.78 -24.79 11.52
C PHE A 22 13.31 -24.80 11.40
N ALA A 23 13.89 -23.67 11.00
CA ALA A 23 15.35 -23.55 10.87
C ALA A 23 16.07 -23.68 12.24
N GLU A 24 15.47 -23.16 13.32
CA GLU A 24 16.00 -23.29 14.68
C GLU A 24 15.93 -24.74 15.21
N GLU A 25 14.85 -25.48 14.89
CA GLU A 25 14.63 -26.85 15.37
C GLU A 25 15.45 -27.90 14.60
N TYR A 26 15.57 -27.72 13.27
CA TYR A 26 16.13 -28.76 12.39
C TYR A 26 17.48 -28.41 11.78
N ASP A 27 18.02 -27.23 12.08
CA ASP A 27 19.26 -26.68 11.52
C ASP A 27 19.32 -26.69 9.98
N VAL A 28 18.18 -26.49 9.32
CA VAL A 28 18.07 -26.37 7.86
C VAL A 28 18.02 -24.89 7.48
N PRO A 29 18.94 -24.42 6.63
CA PRO A 29 18.90 -23.04 6.15
C PRO A 29 17.57 -22.71 5.46
N CYS A 30 16.95 -21.60 5.86
CA CYS A 30 15.72 -21.12 5.29
C CYS A 30 15.90 -19.71 4.72
N ILE A 31 15.41 -19.52 3.47
CA ILE A 31 15.35 -18.21 2.82
C ILE A 31 13.88 -17.87 2.59
N GLY A 32 13.44 -16.69 3.03
CA GLY A 32 12.07 -16.23 2.89
C GLY A 32 11.89 -15.29 1.70
N LEU A 33 10.77 -15.43 0.99
CA LEU A 33 10.33 -14.46 -0.01
C LEU A 33 8.99 -13.87 0.44
N PRO A 34 8.84 -12.52 0.44
CA PRO A 34 7.65 -11.85 0.96
C PRO A 34 6.47 -12.00 -0.01
N GLY A 35 5.59 -12.97 0.25
CA GLY A 35 4.39 -13.29 -0.55
C GLY A 35 3.13 -12.99 0.24
N THR A 36 2.67 -11.75 0.25
CA THR A 36 1.43 -11.30 0.90
C THR A 36 0.89 -10.05 0.23
N ILE A 37 -0.44 -9.91 0.17
CA ILE A 37 -1.09 -8.70 -0.33
C ILE A 37 -1.10 -7.56 0.70
N ASP A 38 -0.86 -7.85 1.97
CA ASP A 38 -0.96 -6.87 3.08
C ASP A 38 0.19 -5.88 3.10
N ASN A 39 1.31 -6.21 2.46
CA ASN A 39 2.55 -5.40 2.37
C ASN A 39 3.11 -4.97 3.73
N ASP A 40 2.90 -5.79 4.76
CA ASP A 40 3.16 -5.52 6.17
C ASP A 40 4.53 -6.01 6.67
N LEU A 41 5.31 -6.72 5.84
CA LEU A 41 6.62 -7.25 6.22
C LEU A 41 7.69 -6.14 6.25
N TYR A 42 8.39 -6.05 7.38
CA TYR A 42 9.49 -5.08 7.55
C TYR A 42 10.69 -5.45 6.67
N GLY A 43 11.39 -4.42 6.16
CA GLY A 43 12.64 -4.58 5.41
C GLY A 43 12.46 -4.80 3.91
N THR A 44 11.24 -4.70 3.39
CA THR A 44 10.98 -4.66 1.95
C THR A 44 10.01 -3.53 1.61
N ASP A 45 10.20 -2.87 0.49
CA ASP A 45 9.28 -1.82 0.03
C ASP A 45 7.97 -2.43 -0.47
N PHE A 46 8.04 -3.56 -1.18
CA PHE A 46 6.90 -4.26 -1.76
C PHE A 46 6.95 -5.75 -1.48
N THR A 47 5.76 -6.36 -1.35
CA THR A 47 5.56 -7.80 -1.25
C THR A 47 4.87 -8.34 -2.50
N ILE A 48 5.15 -9.60 -2.88
CA ILE A 48 4.54 -10.25 -4.03
C ILE A 48 3.03 -10.37 -3.83
N GLY A 49 2.26 -9.89 -4.79
CA GLY A 49 0.80 -9.89 -4.79
C GLY A 49 0.16 -8.56 -4.36
N TYR A 50 0.90 -7.67 -3.72
CA TYR A 50 0.39 -6.38 -3.28
C TYR A 50 -0.05 -5.48 -4.44
N ASP A 51 0.78 -5.34 -5.48
CA ASP A 51 0.45 -4.51 -6.64
C ASP A 51 -0.77 -5.06 -7.40
N THR A 52 -0.86 -6.37 -7.54
CA THR A 52 -2.03 -7.03 -8.16
C THR A 52 -3.31 -6.76 -7.37
N ALA A 53 -3.26 -6.89 -6.04
CA ALA A 53 -4.41 -6.60 -5.19
C ALA A 53 -4.81 -5.12 -5.27
N LEU A 54 -3.85 -4.20 -5.30
CA LEU A 54 -4.09 -2.78 -5.44
C LEU A 54 -4.80 -2.45 -6.77
N ASN A 55 -4.35 -3.02 -7.89
CA ASN A 55 -4.99 -2.85 -9.19
C ASN A 55 -6.43 -3.39 -9.19
N THR A 56 -6.67 -4.55 -8.56
CA THR A 56 -8.02 -5.11 -8.40
C THR A 56 -8.94 -4.17 -7.63
N ILE A 57 -8.45 -3.58 -6.53
CA ILE A 57 -9.23 -2.61 -5.75
C ILE A 57 -9.57 -1.38 -6.59
N VAL A 58 -8.59 -0.79 -7.28
CA VAL A 58 -8.78 0.40 -8.11
C VAL A 58 -9.83 0.13 -9.19
N GLU A 59 -9.73 -1.00 -9.89
CA GLU A 59 -10.73 -1.41 -10.90
C GLU A 59 -12.15 -1.53 -10.31
N CYS A 60 -12.27 -2.11 -9.11
CA CYS A 60 -13.57 -2.22 -8.44
C CYS A 60 -14.12 -0.84 -8.04
N VAL A 61 -13.26 0.04 -7.52
CA VAL A 61 -13.66 1.39 -7.11
C VAL A 61 -14.11 2.21 -8.32
N ASP A 62 -13.42 2.10 -9.45
CA ASP A 62 -13.80 2.77 -10.68
C ASP A 62 -15.18 2.32 -11.17
N LYS A 63 -15.47 1.00 -11.15
CA LYS A 63 -16.80 0.45 -11.45
C LYS A 63 -17.89 0.97 -10.52
N ILE A 64 -17.59 1.07 -9.21
CA ILE A 64 -18.53 1.64 -8.23
C ILE A 64 -18.78 3.12 -8.57
N ARG A 65 -17.74 3.88 -8.89
CA ARG A 65 -17.81 5.30 -9.24
C ARG A 65 -18.69 5.54 -10.47
N ASP A 66 -18.56 4.71 -11.50
CA ASP A 66 -19.39 4.80 -12.72
C ASP A 66 -20.88 4.61 -12.44
N THR A 67 -21.21 3.78 -11.43
CA THR A 67 -22.60 3.55 -11.01
C THR A 67 -23.14 4.62 -10.07
N ALA A 68 -22.27 5.46 -9.51
CA ALA A 68 -22.60 6.44 -8.48
C ALA A 68 -23.13 7.75 -9.08
N THR A 69 -24.20 7.70 -9.86
CA THR A 69 -24.79 8.86 -10.54
C THR A 69 -25.74 9.71 -9.69
N SER A 70 -26.12 9.22 -8.50
CA SER A 70 -27.08 9.89 -7.62
C SER A 70 -26.41 10.86 -6.66
N HIS A 71 -27.04 12.02 -6.40
CA HIS A 71 -26.62 12.98 -5.40
C HIS A 71 -26.71 12.43 -3.98
N ASP A 72 -25.86 12.91 -3.07
CA ASP A 72 -25.86 12.62 -1.63
C ASP A 72 -25.64 11.12 -1.27
N ARG A 73 -24.93 10.38 -2.15
CA ARG A 73 -24.61 8.98 -1.88
C ARG A 73 -23.20 8.82 -1.36
N ILE A 74 -23.04 8.04 -0.26
CA ILE A 74 -21.74 7.65 0.30
C ILE A 74 -21.51 6.17 0.09
N PHE A 75 -20.38 5.81 -0.51
CA PHE A 75 -19.92 4.42 -0.64
C PHE A 75 -18.79 4.15 0.35
N PHE A 76 -18.99 3.21 1.25
CA PHE A 76 -17.92 2.61 2.05
C PHE A 76 -17.45 1.35 1.33
N VAL A 77 -16.18 1.33 0.92
CA VAL A 77 -15.57 0.18 0.24
C VAL A 77 -14.54 -0.43 1.16
N GLU A 78 -14.85 -1.65 1.66
CA GLU A 78 -13.95 -2.38 2.54
C GLU A 78 -12.91 -3.14 1.72
N VAL A 79 -11.65 -2.99 2.12
CA VAL A 79 -10.50 -3.66 1.52
C VAL A 79 -9.75 -4.48 2.56
N MET A 80 -9.07 -5.53 2.11
CA MET A 80 -8.22 -6.37 2.96
C MET A 80 -7.01 -5.58 3.48
N GLY A 81 -6.17 -6.20 4.30
CA GLY A 81 -4.96 -5.62 4.86
C GLY A 81 -4.76 -5.97 6.33
N ARG A 82 -5.73 -6.64 6.98
CA ARG A 82 -5.71 -6.99 8.40
C ARG A 82 -5.46 -5.77 9.29
N ASP A 83 -4.33 -5.78 10.02
CA ASP A 83 -3.89 -4.70 10.90
C ASP A 83 -3.01 -3.66 10.17
N ALA A 84 -2.91 -3.71 8.83
CA ALA A 84 -2.11 -2.81 8.01
C ALA A 84 -2.97 -2.08 6.96
N GLY A 85 -2.87 -0.77 6.93
CA GLY A 85 -3.65 0.12 6.05
C GLY A 85 -3.05 0.36 4.67
N PHE A 86 -2.02 -0.38 4.23
CA PHE A 86 -1.33 -0.13 2.96
C PHE A 86 -2.25 -0.21 1.75
N LEU A 87 -3.10 -1.24 1.68
CA LEU A 87 -4.08 -1.38 0.59
C LEU A 87 -5.10 -0.25 0.62
N ALA A 88 -5.67 0.06 1.78
CA ALA A 88 -6.67 1.11 1.93
C ALA A 88 -6.09 2.48 1.57
N GLN A 89 -4.93 2.83 2.09
CA GLN A 89 -4.30 4.13 1.84
C GLN A 89 -3.95 4.31 0.36
N ASN A 90 -3.25 3.33 -0.23
CA ASN A 90 -2.76 3.48 -1.60
C ASN A 90 -3.87 3.35 -2.64
N SER A 91 -4.90 2.52 -2.40
CA SER A 91 -6.07 2.46 -3.28
C SER A 91 -6.91 3.73 -3.20
N ALA A 92 -7.05 4.36 -2.03
CA ALA A 92 -7.73 5.64 -1.90
C ALA A 92 -7.01 6.74 -2.70
N ILE A 93 -5.68 6.78 -2.63
CA ILE A 93 -4.87 7.72 -3.41
C ILE A 93 -5.02 7.44 -4.91
N ALA A 94 -4.87 6.20 -5.34
CA ALA A 94 -4.88 5.80 -6.74
C ALA A 94 -6.25 6.01 -7.39
N SER A 95 -7.34 5.73 -6.68
CA SER A 95 -8.70 5.90 -7.15
C SER A 95 -9.26 7.32 -6.94
N GLY A 96 -8.55 8.19 -6.23
CA GLY A 96 -9.05 9.53 -5.87
C GLY A 96 -10.28 9.47 -4.96
N ALA A 97 -10.32 8.51 -4.04
CA ALA A 97 -11.33 8.45 -2.99
C ALA A 97 -11.27 9.66 -2.06
N GLU A 98 -12.37 9.99 -1.41
CA GLU A 98 -12.47 11.16 -0.55
C GLU A 98 -11.81 10.96 0.81
N ALA A 99 -11.75 9.70 1.29
CA ALA A 99 -11.10 9.35 2.54
C ALA A 99 -10.60 7.89 2.53
N ALA A 100 -9.63 7.60 3.41
CA ALA A 100 -9.22 6.26 3.78
C ALA A 100 -9.28 6.13 5.30
N ILE A 101 -9.90 5.06 5.79
CA ILE A 101 -9.93 4.69 7.21
C ILE A 101 -8.97 3.50 7.38
N ILE A 102 -7.93 3.70 8.17
CA ILE A 102 -6.80 2.76 8.33
C ILE A 102 -6.52 2.46 9.80
N PRO A 103 -6.05 1.24 10.14
CA PRO A 103 -5.85 0.83 11.54
C PRO A 103 -4.76 1.61 12.28
N GLU A 104 -3.79 2.17 11.55
CA GLU A 104 -2.67 2.93 12.13
C GLU A 104 -3.07 4.33 12.60
N ASP A 105 -4.12 4.89 12.04
CA ASP A 105 -4.64 6.21 12.45
C ASP A 105 -5.73 6.04 13.51
N ARG A 106 -5.34 6.07 14.77
CA ARG A 106 -6.24 5.90 15.91
C ARG A 106 -7.07 7.14 16.24
N THR A 107 -6.96 8.20 15.46
CA THR A 107 -7.77 9.41 15.62
C THR A 107 -9.12 9.34 14.89
N ASP A 108 -9.54 8.18 14.48
CA ASP A 108 -10.55 7.86 13.47
C ASP A 108 -11.94 8.44 13.70
N VAL A 109 -12.39 8.53 14.94
CA VAL A 109 -13.71 9.08 15.28
C VAL A 109 -13.83 10.51 14.75
N ASP A 110 -12.75 11.28 14.85
CA ASP A 110 -12.70 12.67 14.40
C ASP A 110 -12.56 12.79 12.86
N GLN A 111 -11.97 11.80 12.17
CA GLN A 111 -11.78 11.89 10.72
C GLN A 111 -13.09 11.71 9.94
N LEU A 112 -13.92 10.75 10.35
CA LEU A 112 -15.23 10.58 9.74
C LEU A 112 -16.12 11.81 9.97
N GLU A 113 -16.15 12.35 11.19
CA GLU A 113 -16.85 13.59 11.52
C GLU A 113 -16.31 14.78 10.73
N LYS A 114 -14.99 14.94 10.67
CA LYS A 114 -14.35 15.97 9.84
C LYS A 114 -14.67 15.81 8.37
N PHE A 115 -14.67 14.57 7.87
CA PHE A 115 -15.02 14.28 6.48
C PHE A 115 -16.47 14.67 6.18
N ILE A 116 -17.42 14.24 7.00
CA ILE A 116 -18.84 14.51 6.83
C ILE A 116 -19.17 15.98 7.15
N GLY A 117 -18.59 16.54 8.22
CA GLY A 117 -18.81 17.91 8.66
C GLY A 117 -18.28 18.99 7.70
N ARG A 118 -17.30 18.66 6.87
CA ARG A 118 -16.83 19.53 5.77
C ARG A 118 -17.83 19.65 4.63
N GLY A 119 -18.92 18.89 4.70
CA GLY A 119 -19.94 18.82 3.64
C GLY A 119 -19.40 18.18 2.38
N PHE A 120 -20.26 17.44 1.69
CA PHE A 120 -19.94 16.97 0.35
C PHE A 120 -19.63 18.18 -0.53
N ARG A 121 -18.53 18.10 -1.30
CA ARG A 121 -18.22 19.16 -2.25
C ARG A 121 -19.44 19.33 -3.14
N LYS A 122 -19.96 20.55 -3.20
CA LYS A 122 -21.17 20.92 -3.98
C LYS A 122 -21.12 20.50 -5.47
N THR A 123 -19.99 20.00 -5.94
CA THR A 123 -19.72 19.61 -7.32
C THR A 123 -19.61 18.11 -7.56
N LYS A 124 -19.64 17.26 -6.51
CA LYS A 124 -19.53 15.79 -6.64
C LYS A 124 -20.86 15.15 -6.24
N ASN A 125 -21.35 14.26 -7.08
CA ASN A 125 -22.61 13.54 -6.91
C ASN A 125 -22.50 12.33 -5.96
N SER A 126 -21.29 11.89 -5.61
CA SER A 126 -21.06 10.76 -4.71
C SER A 126 -19.71 10.87 -4.04
N SER A 127 -19.57 10.25 -2.87
CA SER A 127 -18.31 10.15 -2.13
C SER A 127 -17.95 8.69 -1.89
N ILE A 128 -16.67 8.37 -2.07
CA ILE A 128 -16.12 7.04 -1.82
C ILE A 128 -15.15 7.11 -0.64
N VAL A 129 -15.38 6.27 0.36
CA VAL A 129 -14.52 6.09 1.52
C VAL A 129 -13.98 4.68 1.50
N ILE A 130 -12.66 4.54 1.42
CA ILE A 130 -12.00 3.24 1.52
C ILE A 130 -11.80 2.91 2.99
N VAL A 131 -12.14 1.70 3.40
CA VAL A 131 -12.00 1.23 4.79
C VAL A 131 -11.16 -0.03 4.80
N SER A 132 -10.07 -0.05 5.58
CA SER A 132 -9.33 -1.28 5.83
C SER A 132 -10.18 -2.24 6.66
N GLU A 133 -10.18 -3.53 6.31
CA GLU A 133 -10.74 -4.54 7.21
C GLU A 133 -9.99 -4.47 8.55
N SER A 134 -10.72 -4.29 9.64
CA SER A 134 -10.15 -4.33 10.98
C SER A 134 -11.08 -5.12 11.89
N PRO A 135 -10.58 -6.21 12.49
CA PRO A 135 -11.38 -6.96 13.46
C PRO A 135 -11.73 -6.14 14.71
N LYS A 136 -10.97 -5.06 14.97
CA LYS A 136 -11.13 -4.22 16.17
C LYS A 136 -12.20 -3.13 15.98
N ASP A 137 -12.36 -2.63 14.76
CA ASP A 137 -13.16 -1.44 14.48
C ASP A 137 -14.47 -1.76 13.74
N GLY A 138 -14.74 -3.04 13.46
CA GLY A 138 -15.99 -3.51 12.83
C GLY A 138 -16.12 -3.23 11.33
N GLY A 139 -15.04 -2.78 10.68
CA GLY A 139 -14.99 -2.60 9.22
C GLY A 139 -15.97 -1.56 8.67
N ALA A 140 -16.21 -1.62 7.35
CA ALA A 140 -17.06 -0.66 6.65
C ALA A 140 -18.52 -0.64 7.13
N MET A 141 -19.04 -1.77 7.61
CA MET A 141 -20.41 -1.84 8.12
C MET A 141 -20.60 -0.98 9.36
N HIS A 142 -19.63 -0.99 10.29
CA HIS A 142 -19.68 -0.17 11.50
C HIS A 142 -19.76 1.34 11.17
N TYR A 143 -18.90 1.80 10.28
CA TYR A 143 -18.91 3.22 9.85
C TYR A 143 -20.19 3.58 9.10
N ALA A 144 -20.70 2.69 8.26
CA ALA A 144 -21.92 2.91 7.51
C ALA A 144 -23.15 3.02 8.44
N GLU A 145 -23.27 2.15 9.45
CA GLU A 145 -24.34 2.20 10.44
C GLU A 145 -24.31 3.49 11.26
N ARG A 146 -23.12 3.91 11.67
CA ARG A 146 -22.92 5.16 12.36
C ARG A 146 -23.36 6.36 11.51
N VAL A 147 -22.94 6.42 10.24
CA VAL A 147 -23.35 7.51 9.34
C VAL A 147 -24.86 7.52 9.10
N LYS A 148 -25.48 6.36 8.87
CA LYS A 148 -26.94 6.26 8.73
C LYS A 148 -27.71 6.79 9.94
N LYS A 149 -27.19 6.59 11.16
CA LYS A 149 -27.78 7.05 12.39
C LYS A 149 -27.61 8.55 12.62
N GLU A 150 -26.40 9.05 12.40
CA GLU A 150 -26.03 10.43 12.70
C GLU A 150 -26.39 11.41 11.57
N TYR A 151 -26.43 10.93 10.32
CA TYR A 151 -26.63 11.71 9.10
C TYR A 151 -27.65 11.06 8.16
N PRO A 152 -28.93 10.96 8.55
CA PRO A 152 -29.96 10.21 7.81
C PRO A 152 -30.30 10.78 6.43
N GLN A 153 -29.81 11.98 6.09
CA GLN A 153 -29.97 12.60 4.78
C GLN A 153 -29.14 11.92 3.69
N TYR A 154 -28.11 11.13 4.04
CA TYR A 154 -27.25 10.48 3.07
C TYR A 154 -27.69 9.04 2.75
N ASP A 155 -27.70 8.68 1.46
CA ASP A 155 -27.86 7.29 1.00
C ASP A 155 -26.50 6.56 1.13
N VAL A 156 -26.38 5.73 2.17
CA VAL A 156 -25.14 5.02 2.49
C VAL A 156 -25.16 3.61 1.90
N ARG A 157 -24.13 3.29 1.13
CA ARG A 157 -23.90 1.97 0.53
C ARG A 157 -22.60 1.38 1.04
N VAL A 158 -22.54 0.05 1.18
CA VAL A 158 -21.35 -0.69 1.58
C VAL A 158 -21.02 -1.73 0.52
N THR A 159 -19.77 -1.83 0.18
CA THR A 159 -19.21 -2.88 -0.68
C THR A 159 -18.01 -3.48 0.02
N ILE A 160 -18.03 -4.79 0.29
CA ILE A 160 -16.91 -5.53 0.86
C ILE A 160 -16.28 -6.32 -0.28
N LEU A 161 -15.04 -5.96 -0.66
CA LEU A 161 -14.35 -6.61 -1.79
C LEU A 161 -13.87 -8.02 -1.42
N GLY A 162 -13.46 -8.23 -0.17
CA GLY A 162 -13.07 -9.52 0.35
C GLY A 162 -12.05 -10.25 -0.54
N HIS A 163 -12.29 -11.54 -0.78
CA HIS A 163 -11.35 -12.44 -1.46
C HIS A 163 -11.12 -12.15 -2.96
N LEU A 164 -11.90 -11.26 -3.59
CA LEU A 164 -11.59 -10.81 -4.98
C LEU A 164 -10.18 -10.24 -5.08
N GLN A 165 -9.69 -9.62 -4.01
CA GLN A 165 -8.36 -9.02 -3.93
C GLN A 165 -7.22 -10.05 -3.92
N ARG A 166 -7.52 -11.32 -3.63
CA ARG A 166 -6.53 -12.43 -3.61
C ARG A 166 -6.44 -13.17 -4.94
N GLY A 167 -7.35 -12.88 -5.86
CA GLY A 167 -7.45 -13.55 -7.15
C GLY A 167 -6.88 -12.71 -8.30
N GLY A 168 -7.07 -13.24 -9.49
CA GLY A 168 -6.70 -12.57 -10.72
C GLY A 168 -5.31 -12.93 -11.25
N SER A 169 -4.98 -12.34 -12.39
CA SER A 169 -3.68 -12.52 -13.04
C SER A 169 -2.67 -11.56 -12.44
N PRO A 170 -1.47 -12.02 -12.03
CA PRO A 170 -0.45 -11.14 -11.48
C PRO A 170 -0.10 -9.99 -12.43
N SER A 171 0.06 -8.79 -11.88
CA SER A 171 0.51 -7.63 -12.63
C SER A 171 1.93 -7.83 -13.17
N ALA A 172 2.33 -7.02 -14.16
CA ALA A 172 3.69 -7.06 -14.67
C ALA A 172 4.71 -6.74 -13.56
N TYR A 173 4.36 -5.81 -12.67
CA TYR A 173 5.22 -5.45 -11.52
C TYR A 173 5.44 -6.64 -10.59
N ASP A 174 4.39 -7.34 -10.16
CA ASP A 174 4.50 -8.50 -9.28
C ASP A 174 5.31 -9.65 -9.92
N ARG A 175 5.18 -9.85 -11.24
CA ARG A 175 5.97 -10.87 -11.97
C ARG A 175 7.46 -10.55 -11.97
N ILE A 176 7.82 -9.28 -12.22
CA ILE A 176 9.21 -8.82 -12.19
C ILE A 176 9.77 -8.89 -10.77
N LEU A 177 9.00 -8.42 -9.77
CA LEU A 177 9.37 -8.48 -8.36
C LEU A 177 9.63 -9.93 -7.92
N ALA A 178 8.73 -10.85 -8.24
CA ALA A 178 8.88 -12.27 -7.92
C ALA A 178 10.14 -12.88 -8.55
N SER A 179 10.46 -12.51 -9.80
CA SER A 179 11.66 -12.99 -10.49
C SER A 179 12.95 -12.46 -9.84
N ARG A 180 12.96 -11.17 -9.46
CA ARG A 180 14.10 -10.55 -8.76
C ARG A 180 14.33 -11.17 -7.38
N LEU A 181 13.26 -11.36 -6.61
CA LEU A 181 13.34 -11.98 -5.29
C LEU A 181 13.76 -13.45 -5.38
N GLY A 182 13.28 -14.17 -6.41
CA GLY A 182 13.68 -15.55 -6.67
C GLY A 182 15.16 -15.67 -7.02
N ALA A 183 15.69 -14.80 -7.88
CA ALA A 183 17.13 -14.74 -8.17
C ALA A 183 17.94 -14.41 -6.90
N GLY A 184 17.53 -13.40 -6.15
CA GLY A 184 18.18 -13.04 -4.88
C GLY A 184 18.15 -14.17 -3.84
N ALA A 185 17.14 -15.06 -3.86
CA ALA A 185 17.13 -16.22 -2.98
C ALA A 185 18.22 -17.25 -3.34
N ILE A 186 18.46 -17.45 -4.64
CA ILE A 186 19.54 -18.34 -5.09
C ILE A 186 20.90 -17.74 -4.75
N ASP A 187 21.08 -16.44 -5.00
CA ASP A 187 22.34 -15.75 -4.65
C ASP A 187 22.60 -15.86 -3.13
N ALA A 188 21.58 -15.63 -2.29
CA ALA A 188 21.68 -15.77 -0.84
C ALA A 188 22.11 -17.18 -0.41
N ILE A 189 21.56 -18.23 -1.04
CA ILE A 189 21.96 -19.63 -0.76
C ILE A 189 23.42 -19.86 -1.13
N LEU A 190 23.84 -19.39 -2.31
CA LEU A 190 25.21 -19.55 -2.80
C LEU A 190 26.22 -18.77 -1.95
N GLU A 191 25.83 -17.66 -1.38
CA GLU A 191 26.62 -16.86 -0.43
C GLU A 191 26.61 -17.43 1.00
N GLY A 192 25.88 -18.54 1.23
CA GLY A 192 25.80 -19.18 2.54
C GLY A 192 24.92 -18.43 3.56
N GLN A 193 24.04 -17.53 3.09
CA GLN A 193 23.08 -16.85 3.95
C GLN A 193 22.07 -17.84 4.56
N ARG A 194 21.65 -17.57 5.80
CA ARG A 194 20.71 -18.43 6.52
C ARG A 194 19.69 -17.58 7.26
N ASN A 195 18.44 -18.03 7.24
CA ASN A 195 17.34 -17.45 8.04
C ASN A 195 17.09 -15.97 7.78
N VAL A 196 17.16 -15.61 6.49
CA VAL A 196 16.92 -14.26 6.00
C VAL A 196 15.74 -14.22 5.02
N MET A 197 15.01 -13.12 5.05
CA MET A 197 14.03 -12.77 4.03
C MET A 197 14.74 -11.90 2.97
N ILE A 198 14.49 -12.21 1.70
CA ILE A 198 14.92 -11.37 0.59
C ILE A 198 13.90 -10.23 0.46
N GLY A 199 14.35 -8.99 0.56
CA GLY A 199 13.54 -7.80 0.36
C GLY A 199 14.03 -6.96 -0.82
N ILE A 200 13.23 -5.99 -1.22
CA ILE A 200 13.65 -4.88 -2.11
C ILE A 200 13.57 -3.60 -1.31
N HIS A 201 14.66 -2.85 -1.25
CA HIS A 201 14.69 -1.54 -0.61
C HIS A 201 15.43 -0.54 -1.49
N ASN A 202 14.76 0.56 -1.86
CA ASN A 202 15.27 1.56 -2.82
C ASN A 202 15.73 0.92 -4.15
N ASP A 203 14.97 -0.04 -4.67
CA ASP A 203 15.22 -0.80 -5.88
C ASP A 203 16.42 -1.79 -5.81
N GLU A 204 17.01 -1.99 -4.64
CA GLU A 204 18.10 -2.94 -4.40
C GLU A 204 17.60 -4.16 -3.63
N VAL A 205 18.19 -5.34 -3.91
CA VAL A 205 17.94 -6.57 -3.15
C VAL A 205 18.67 -6.47 -1.81
N VAL A 206 17.95 -6.76 -0.73
CA VAL A 206 18.47 -6.74 0.63
C VAL A 206 18.16 -8.04 1.37
N TYR A 207 19.04 -8.43 2.30
CA TYR A 207 18.84 -9.59 3.17
C TYR A 207 18.40 -9.12 4.56
N VAL A 208 17.20 -9.51 4.96
CA VAL A 208 16.59 -9.09 6.22
C VAL A 208 16.48 -10.29 7.15
N PRO A 209 17.13 -10.31 8.31
CA PRO A 209 17.00 -11.41 9.27
C PRO A 209 15.52 -11.69 9.62
N PHE A 210 15.10 -12.94 9.68
CA PHE A 210 13.72 -13.30 10.04
C PHE A 210 13.27 -12.66 11.35
N SER A 211 14.17 -12.57 12.34
CA SER A 211 13.89 -11.92 13.62
C SER A 211 13.54 -10.44 13.50
N GLU A 212 13.99 -9.76 12.45
CA GLU A 212 13.65 -8.38 12.18
C GLU A 212 12.39 -8.26 11.32
N ALA A 213 12.31 -9.07 10.27
CA ALA A 213 11.18 -9.04 9.34
C ALA A 213 9.81 -9.26 10.02
N ILE A 214 9.78 -10.12 11.06
CA ILE A 214 8.55 -10.49 11.78
C ILE A 214 8.27 -9.70 13.06
N LYS A 215 9.27 -9.00 13.63
CA LYS A 215 9.13 -8.30 14.91
C LYS A 215 8.94 -6.80 14.77
N LYS A 216 9.42 -6.22 13.67
CA LYS A 216 9.35 -4.79 13.44
C LYS A 216 8.13 -4.46 12.59
N ASP A 217 7.38 -3.46 13.00
CA ASP A 217 6.28 -2.93 12.18
C ASP A 217 6.84 -2.15 11.01
N LYS A 218 6.29 -2.38 9.83
CA LYS A 218 6.61 -1.59 8.64
C LYS A 218 5.86 -0.26 8.72
N PRO A 219 6.55 0.89 8.69
CA PRO A 219 5.88 2.16 8.78
C PRO A 219 5.04 2.45 7.53
N LEU A 220 3.75 2.70 7.72
CA LEU A 220 2.82 3.03 6.64
C LEU A 220 3.09 4.41 6.03
N ILE A 221 3.50 5.36 6.87
CA ILE A 221 3.63 6.76 6.46
C ILE A 221 5.01 7.01 5.87
N ASN A 222 5.11 7.01 4.54
CA ASN A 222 6.23 7.61 3.85
C ASN A 222 5.99 9.11 3.59
N ARG A 223 7.02 9.84 3.16
CA ARG A 223 6.94 11.29 2.89
C ARG A 223 5.89 11.63 1.84
N LEU A 224 5.74 10.79 0.82
CA LEU A 224 4.78 10.97 -0.27
C LEU A 224 3.34 10.79 0.23
N SER A 225 3.07 9.75 0.99
CA SER A 225 1.76 9.51 1.60
C SER A 225 1.36 10.65 2.51
N ARG A 226 2.28 11.16 3.34
CA ARG A 226 2.03 12.32 4.21
C ARG A 226 1.70 13.58 3.41
N CYS A 227 2.44 13.85 2.33
CA CYS A 227 2.17 15.01 1.46
C CYS A 227 0.83 14.87 0.75
N LEU A 228 0.50 13.69 0.22
CA LEU A 228 -0.75 13.41 -0.47
C LEU A 228 -1.94 13.44 0.49
N MET A 229 -1.83 12.84 1.66
CA MET A 229 -2.85 12.90 2.71
C MET A 229 -3.09 14.35 3.15
N ASN A 230 -2.05 15.12 3.41
CA ASN A 230 -2.18 16.54 3.71
C ASN A 230 -2.82 17.34 2.56
N TYR A 231 -2.49 17.00 1.30
CA TYR A 231 -3.08 17.66 0.14
C TYR A 231 -4.56 17.28 -0.05
N LEU A 232 -4.92 16.03 0.13
CA LEU A 232 -6.30 15.54 -0.01
C LEU A 232 -7.20 15.99 1.14
N PHE A 233 -6.64 16.09 2.36
CA PHE A 233 -7.40 16.25 3.60
C PHE A 233 -7.17 17.58 4.32
N ASN A 234 -6.30 18.51 3.82
CA ASN A 234 -5.98 19.76 4.52
C ASN A 234 -6.90 20.92 4.09
N GLU A 235 -7.36 21.69 5.08
CA GLU A 235 -8.35 22.77 4.94
C GLU A 235 -7.87 23.97 4.11
N ASN A 236 -6.54 24.22 4.07
CA ASN A 236 -5.97 25.42 3.44
C ASN A 236 -5.94 25.41 1.91
N ASN A 237 -6.43 24.36 1.25
CA ASN A 237 -6.45 24.28 -0.21
C ASN A 237 -7.73 24.82 -0.87
N HIS A 238 -8.72 25.25 -0.07
CA HIS A 238 -9.97 25.80 -0.63
C HIS A 238 -9.80 27.16 -1.31
N GLU A 239 -8.87 27.99 -0.82
CA GLU A 239 -8.66 29.34 -1.38
C GLU A 239 -7.82 29.38 -2.65
N ARG A 240 -6.98 28.34 -2.90
CA ARG A 240 -6.11 28.31 -4.10
C ARG A 240 -6.75 27.72 -5.35
N ARG A 241 -7.95 27.15 -5.26
CA ARG A 241 -8.63 26.48 -6.38
C ARG A 241 -9.65 27.33 -7.14
N SER A 242 -9.89 28.58 -6.73
CA SER A 242 -10.80 29.48 -7.48
C SER A 242 -10.17 30.13 -8.71
N GLY A 243 -8.90 29.88 -8.97
CA GLY A 243 -8.18 30.39 -10.13
C GLY A 243 -7.49 29.28 -10.90
N SER A 244 -8.00 29.00 -12.08
CA SER A 244 -7.44 28.19 -13.18
C SER A 244 -7.49 26.66 -13.04
N ASN A 245 -8.13 26.05 -14.04
CA ASN A 245 -8.17 24.65 -14.43
C ASN A 245 -6.77 24.11 -14.79
N SER A 246 -6.00 23.67 -13.84
CA SER A 246 -4.83 22.82 -14.09
C SER A 246 -4.94 21.59 -13.20
N SER A 247 -4.95 20.41 -13.81
CA SER A 247 -5.17 19.14 -13.13
C SER A 247 -4.16 18.96 -11.99
N ALA A 248 -4.64 18.58 -10.81
CA ALA A 248 -3.84 18.29 -9.61
C ALA A 248 -2.67 17.33 -9.91
N PHE A 249 -2.84 16.45 -10.90
CA PHE A 249 -1.84 15.51 -11.38
C PHE A 249 -0.62 16.21 -12.01
N SER A 250 -0.79 17.32 -12.72
CA SER A 250 0.29 18.09 -13.31
C SER A 250 1.19 18.76 -12.27
N MET A 251 0.64 19.22 -11.14
CA MET A 251 1.39 19.84 -10.05
C MET A 251 2.19 18.83 -9.21
N ILE A 252 1.67 17.63 -9.01
CA ILE A 252 2.37 16.56 -8.28
C ILE A 252 3.59 16.08 -9.08
N CYS A 253 3.47 15.93 -10.40
CA CYS A 253 4.60 15.59 -11.28
C CYS A 253 5.67 16.70 -11.35
N ALA A 254 5.29 17.97 -11.29
CA ALA A 254 6.24 19.10 -11.27
C ALA A 254 7.03 19.15 -9.95
N GLY A 255 6.39 18.85 -8.82
CA GLY A 255 7.06 18.78 -7.51
C GLY A 255 8.06 17.64 -7.38
N CYS A 256 7.79 16.47 -8.00
CA CYS A 256 8.72 15.35 -8.05
C CYS A 256 9.97 15.63 -8.90
N LYS A 257 9.82 16.38 -9.99
CA LYS A 257 10.98 16.78 -10.82
C LYS A 257 11.93 17.76 -10.13
N ALA A 258 11.39 18.64 -9.28
CA ALA A 258 12.20 19.61 -8.55
C ALA A 258 13.03 18.99 -7.40
N SER A 259 12.58 17.89 -6.80
CA SER A 259 13.29 17.24 -5.69
C SER A 259 14.48 16.37 -6.12
N ASN A 260 14.54 15.95 -7.39
CA ASN A 260 15.68 15.20 -7.93
C ASN A 260 16.83 16.09 -8.36
N SER A 261 16.66 17.41 -8.46
CA SER A 261 17.72 18.34 -8.87
C SER A 261 18.63 18.82 -7.72
N VAL A 262 18.34 18.45 -6.45
CA VAL A 262 19.08 18.95 -5.27
C VAL A 262 19.98 17.90 -4.61
N ARG A 263 20.07 16.67 -5.13
CA ARG A 263 21.05 15.70 -4.65
C ARG A 263 22.03 15.34 -5.74
N GLY A 264 23.27 15.83 -5.61
CA GLY A 264 24.45 15.30 -6.30
C GLY A 264 25.31 16.32 -7.03
N ARG A 265 25.89 17.28 -6.33
CA ARG A 265 27.18 17.83 -6.78
C ARG A 265 28.25 17.20 -5.93
N ASN A 266 28.85 16.14 -6.45
CA ASN A 266 30.12 15.63 -5.96
C ASN A 266 31.23 16.34 -6.77
N PRO A 267 32.14 17.12 -6.16
CA PRO A 267 33.08 17.96 -6.90
C PRO A 267 34.29 17.21 -7.50
N HIS A 268 34.33 15.89 -7.52
CA HIS A 268 35.47 15.11 -8.02
C HIS A 268 35.07 13.97 -8.97
N ALA A 269 34.30 14.25 -10.02
CA ALA A 269 34.13 13.30 -11.12
C ALA A 269 34.68 13.92 -12.42
N THR A 270 35.83 13.43 -12.87
CA THR A 270 36.41 13.68 -14.19
C THR A 270 35.56 13.08 -15.30
N PRO A 271 35.23 13.79 -16.38
CA PRO A 271 34.43 13.23 -17.47
C PRO A 271 35.26 12.26 -18.31
N ILE A 272 34.75 11.06 -18.53
CA ILE A 272 35.26 10.10 -19.52
C ILE A 272 34.62 10.45 -20.87
N ALA A 273 35.45 10.87 -21.81
CA ALA A 273 35.06 11.09 -23.20
C ALA A 273 34.87 9.74 -23.91
N VAL A 274 33.67 9.50 -24.46
CA VAL A 274 33.40 8.38 -25.38
C VAL A 274 33.42 8.93 -26.80
N THR A 275 34.42 8.54 -27.59
CA THR A 275 34.50 8.78 -29.03
C THR A 275 33.69 7.69 -29.75
N PRO A 276 32.83 8.03 -30.74
CA PRO A 276 32.16 7.06 -31.57
C PRO A 276 33.10 6.48 -32.64
N ALA A 277 32.98 5.15 -32.81
CA ALA A 277 33.45 4.45 -34.00
C ALA A 277 32.25 3.97 -34.81
#